data_ef64d27d47a9a26265b16abf1f537448
#
_entry.id   ef64d27d47a9a26265b16abf1f537448
#
_cell.length_a   1.000
_cell.length_b   1.000
_cell.length_c   1.000
_cell.angle_alpha   90.00
_cell.angle_beta   90.00
_cell.angle_gamma   90.00
#
_symmetry.space_group_name_H-M   'P 1'
#
loop_
_entity.id
_entity.type
_entity.pdbx_description
1 polymer ?
#
loop_
_entity_poly.entity_id
_entity_poly.type
_entity_poly.pdbx_seq_one_letter_code
_entity_poly.pdbx_strand_id
1 'polypeptide(L)'
;QALRTFEKEGQIQPLGINGEGLFKLIKVLNSEPNQDKINQIKDKLQLIDWFKDFEVPENLSPSQSSIQIKDKYLDRDLTYFDQKSSNEGFLFLLFYFALFISDLTPSFFAIDNIDASLNPRLCRRLIQELVELAKKHDKQVIFTTHNPAVLDGLDLDDEEQRLFVIYRNQLGHTKARRILKPEPLEGQEPVKLSEAFLRGYIGGLPKNF
;
A
#
# COMPACT_ATOMS: atom_id res chain seq x y z
N GLN A 1 -9.90 -7.24 9.44
CA GLN A 1 -10.62 -7.05 10.72
C GLN A 1 -9.75 -6.31 11.73
N ALA A 2 -8.49 -6.68 11.92
CA ALA A 2 -7.58 -6.03 12.88
C ALA A 2 -7.45 -4.51 12.69
N LEU A 3 -7.35 -4.04 11.44
CA LEU A 3 -7.27 -2.61 11.11
C LEU A 3 -8.55 -1.82 11.44
N ARG A 4 -9.69 -2.49 11.60
CA ARG A 4 -10.97 -1.84 11.95
C ARG A 4 -11.20 -1.73 13.45
N THR A 5 -10.78 -2.74 14.19
CA THR A 5 -11.15 -2.88 15.60
C THR A 5 -10.09 -2.37 16.56
N PHE A 6 -8.81 -2.38 16.16
CA PHE A 6 -7.66 -2.03 17.01
C PHE A 6 -7.68 -2.76 18.37
N GLU A 7 -8.33 -3.94 18.45
CA GLU A 7 -8.62 -4.63 19.72
C GLU A 7 -7.38 -5.24 20.38
N LYS A 8 -6.29 -5.40 19.62
CA LYS A 8 -5.06 -5.97 20.17
C LYS A 8 -3.98 -4.90 20.21
N GLU A 9 -3.56 -4.53 21.39
CA GLU A 9 -2.33 -3.78 21.60
C GLU A 9 -1.14 -4.70 21.31
N GLY A 10 -0.80 -4.81 20.04
CA GLY A 10 0.42 -5.48 19.61
C GLY A 10 1.66 -4.66 19.95
N GLN A 11 2.81 -5.30 19.94
CA GLN A 11 4.09 -4.59 19.90
C GLN A 11 4.16 -3.80 18.57
N ILE A 12 4.76 -2.60 18.59
CA ILE A 12 4.93 -1.80 17.37
C ILE A 12 5.89 -2.51 16.39
N GLN A 13 6.79 -3.31 16.87
CA GLN A 13 7.79 -4.03 16.11
C GLN A 13 7.68 -5.54 16.30
N PRO A 14 7.28 -6.26 15.29
CA PRO A 14 6.67 -5.82 14.02
C PRO A 14 5.22 -5.34 14.23
N LEU A 15 4.68 -4.58 13.26
CA LEU A 15 3.27 -4.09 13.27
C LEU A 15 2.20 -5.19 13.40
N GLY A 16 2.63 -6.45 13.51
CA GLY A 16 1.78 -7.63 13.45
C GLY A 16 1.42 -8.00 12.00
N ILE A 17 1.19 -9.29 11.77
CA ILE A 17 0.90 -9.84 10.43
C ILE A 17 -0.40 -9.24 9.86
N ASN A 18 -1.34 -8.85 10.71
CA ASN A 18 -2.63 -8.28 10.31
C ASN A 18 -2.71 -6.78 10.61
N GLY A 19 -1.61 -6.12 10.96
CA GLY A 19 -1.57 -4.69 11.28
C GLY A 19 -2.10 -4.32 12.67
N GLU A 20 -2.07 -5.24 13.64
CA GLU A 20 -2.61 -5.03 15.00
C GLU A 20 -1.96 -3.84 15.72
N GLY A 21 -0.71 -3.53 15.40
CA GLY A 21 0.03 -2.40 15.99
C GLY A 21 -0.24 -1.03 15.34
N LEU A 22 -1.07 -0.94 14.29
CA LEU A 22 -1.24 0.29 13.50
C LEU A 22 -1.70 1.47 14.35
N PHE A 23 -2.72 1.29 15.18
CA PHE A 23 -3.23 2.39 16.02
C PHE A 23 -2.16 2.93 16.97
N LYS A 24 -1.42 2.03 17.62
CA LYS A 24 -0.34 2.40 18.52
C LYS A 24 0.77 3.16 17.77
N LEU A 25 1.13 2.69 16.58
CA LEU A 25 2.10 3.39 15.73
C LEU A 25 1.61 4.80 15.36
N ILE A 26 0.37 4.95 14.88
CA ILE A 26 -0.21 6.25 14.55
C ILE A 26 -0.24 7.17 15.77
N LYS A 27 -0.56 6.66 16.96
CA LYS A 27 -0.53 7.43 18.21
C LYS A 27 0.88 7.93 18.54
N VAL A 28 1.91 7.07 18.39
CA VAL A 28 3.31 7.46 18.58
C VAL A 28 3.76 8.49 17.54
N LEU A 29 3.37 8.32 16.27
CA LEU A 29 3.70 9.28 15.20
C LEU A 29 2.96 10.62 15.37
N ASN A 30 1.82 10.64 16.06
CA ASN A 30 1.07 11.86 16.35
C ASN A 30 1.64 12.67 17.52
N SER A 31 2.64 12.15 18.23
CA SER A 31 3.33 12.84 19.32
C SER A 31 4.63 13.48 18.84
N GLU A 32 5.06 14.56 19.49
CA GLU A 32 6.39 15.13 19.29
C GLU A 32 7.50 14.09 19.63
N PRO A 33 8.60 14.02 18.88
CA PRO A 33 8.99 14.89 17.75
C PRO A 33 8.56 14.38 16.36
N ASN A 34 7.61 13.45 16.25
CA ASN A 34 7.28 12.73 15.02
C ASN A 34 6.20 13.41 14.16
N GLN A 35 5.79 14.63 14.48
CA GLN A 35 4.68 15.34 13.79
C GLN A 35 4.87 15.43 12.28
N ASP A 36 6.10 15.56 11.79
CA ASP A 36 6.39 15.60 10.36
C ASP A 36 5.99 14.30 9.65
N LYS A 37 6.13 13.15 10.30
CA LYS A 37 5.77 11.84 9.73
C LYS A 37 4.26 11.66 9.62
N ILE A 38 3.51 12.08 10.64
CA ILE A 38 2.05 12.03 10.57
C ILE A 38 1.52 12.97 9.49
N ASN A 39 2.12 14.14 9.30
CA ASN A 39 1.76 15.07 8.23
C ASN A 39 2.06 14.45 6.85
N GLN A 40 3.20 13.79 6.65
CA GLN A 40 3.47 13.06 5.41
C GLN A 40 2.43 11.96 5.13
N ILE A 41 2.00 11.21 6.15
CA ILE A 41 0.94 10.20 5.99
C ILE A 41 -0.36 10.87 5.53
N LYS A 42 -0.76 11.98 6.17
CA LYS A 42 -1.96 12.75 5.80
C LYS A 42 -1.90 13.26 4.35
N ASP A 43 -0.73 13.78 3.94
CA ASP A 43 -0.52 14.25 2.57
C ASP A 43 -0.64 13.11 1.55
N LYS A 44 -0.04 11.95 1.82
CA LYS A 44 -0.16 10.78 0.94
C LYS A 44 -1.58 10.21 0.89
N LEU A 45 -2.36 10.32 1.96
CA LEU A 45 -3.78 9.93 1.98
C LEU A 45 -4.67 10.83 1.10
N GLN A 46 -4.20 12.01 0.67
CA GLN A 46 -4.91 12.84 -0.33
C GLN A 46 -5.06 12.14 -1.70
N LEU A 47 -4.44 10.98 -1.92
CA LEU A 47 -4.76 10.08 -3.04
C LEU A 47 -6.24 9.69 -3.09
N ILE A 48 -6.93 9.74 -1.96
CA ILE A 48 -8.35 9.45 -1.84
C ILE A 48 -9.12 10.76 -1.98
N ASP A 49 -9.93 10.87 -3.01
CA ASP A 49 -10.62 12.12 -3.38
C ASP A 49 -11.46 12.73 -2.24
N TRP A 50 -12.13 11.88 -1.45
CA TRP A 50 -12.99 12.33 -0.35
C TRP A 50 -12.21 12.64 0.94
N PHE A 51 -11.01 12.09 1.12
CA PHE A 51 -10.25 12.27 2.36
C PHE A 51 -9.84 13.73 2.57
N LYS A 52 -10.12 14.27 3.75
CA LYS A 52 -9.72 15.61 4.18
C LYS A 52 -8.60 15.57 5.20
N ASP A 53 -8.81 14.84 6.29
CA ASP A 53 -7.88 14.75 7.43
C ASP A 53 -8.25 13.57 8.32
N PHE A 54 -7.37 13.22 9.26
CA PHE A 54 -7.72 12.37 10.39
C PHE A 54 -7.08 12.89 11.68
N GLU A 55 -7.69 12.57 12.81
CA GLU A 55 -7.20 12.91 14.15
C GLU A 55 -7.25 11.69 15.06
N VAL A 56 -6.30 11.63 15.99
CA VAL A 56 -6.30 10.70 17.11
C VAL A 56 -6.76 11.47 18.33
N PRO A 57 -7.96 11.22 18.88
CA PRO A 57 -8.44 11.94 20.05
C PRO A 57 -7.54 11.75 21.27
N GLU A 58 -7.22 12.84 21.96
CA GLU A 58 -6.36 12.80 23.16
C GLU A 58 -7.06 12.16 24.38
N ASN A 59 -8.39 12.35 24.48
CA ASN A 59 -9.19 11.93 25.63
C ASN A 59 -9.78 10.52 25.52
N LEU A 60 -9.10 9.62 24.80
CA LEU A 60 -9.51 8.23 24.75
C LEU A 60 -9.14 7.53 26.06
N SER A 61 -10.10 6.80 26.65
CA SER A 61 -9.75 5.88 27.73
C SER A 61 -8.72 4.83 27.23
N PRO A 62 -7.87 4.25 28.10
CA PRO A 62 -6.85 3.29 27.68
C PRO A 62 -7.38 2.10 26.88
N SER A 63 -8.66 1.77 27.02
CA SER A 63 -9.36 0.70 26.31
C SER A 63 -9.99 1.15 24.97
N GLN A 64 -9.97 2.42 24.63
CA GLN A 64 -10.55 2.95 23.40
C GLN A 64 -9.46 3.26 22.39
N SER A 65 -9.54 2.60 21.24
CA SER A 65 -8.67 2.83 20.09
C SER A 65 -9.53 3.32 18.93
N SER A 66 -9.47 4.62 18.64
CA SER A 66 -10.28 5.23 17.58
C SER A 66 -9.51 6.32 16.85
N ILE A 67 -9.69 6.36 15.54
CA ILE A 67 -9.26 7.46 14.67
C ILE A 67 -10.50 8.17 14.16
N GLN A 68 -10.53 9.49 14.26
CA GLN A 68 -11.58 10.33 13.69
C GLN A 68 -11.16 10.76 12.29
N ILE A 69 -11.96 10.38 11.30
CA ILE A 69 -11.68 10.62 9.88
C ILE A 69 -12.60 11.71 9.38
N LYS A 70 -12.04 12.72 8.73
CA LYS A 70 -12.77 13.85 8.13
C LYS A 70 -12.87 13.64 6.62
N ASP A 71 -14.10 13.72 6.12
CA ASP A 71 -14.42 13.67 4.70
C ASP A 71 -14.71 15.09 4.19
N LYS A 72 -14.28 15.41 2.96
CA LYS A 72 -14.51 16.72 2.32
C LYS A 72 -15.98 17.01 2.05
N TYR A 73 -16.79 15.97 1.92
CA TYR A 73 -18.18 16.02 1.47
C TYR A 73 -19.19 15.74 2.57
N LEU A 74 -18.73 15.49 3.82
CA LEU A 74 -19.64 15.36 4.96
C LEU A 74 -20.38 16.66 5.23
N ASP A 75 -21.64 16.52 5.62
CA ASP A 75 -22.49 17.63 6.03
C ASP A 75 -21.89 18.36 7.25
N ARG A 76 -22.22 19.65 7.41
CA ARG A 76 -21.66 20.51 8.45
C ARG A 76 -21.94 20.00 9.87
N ASP A 77 -22.99 19.22 10.04
CA ASP A 77 -23.38 18.64 11.32
C ASP A 77 -22.65 17.31 11.63
N LEU A 78 -22.07 16.63 10.62
CA LEU A 78 -21.28 15.40 10.75
C LEU A 78 -19.83 15.70 10.43
N THR A 79 -19.04 16.03 11.45
CA THR A 79 -17.67 16.51 11.24
C THR A 79 -16.64 15.42 11.03
N TYR A 80 -16.93 14.18 11.47
CA TYR A 80 -16.04 13.02 11.33
C TYR A 80 -16.79 11.68 11.48
N PHE A 81 -16.15 10.60 11.06
CA PHE A 81 -16.55 9.22 11.33
C PHE A 81 -15.35 8.40 11.83
N ASP A 82 -15.60 7.26 12.43
CA ASP A 82 -14.56 6.41 12.96
C ASP A 82 -13.99 5.43 11.89
N GLN A 83 -12.86 4.77 12.20
CA GLN A 83 -12.26 3.78 11.32
C GLN A 83 -13.16 2.57 11.05
N LYS A 84 -14.12 2.25 11.93
CA LYS A 84 -15.04 1.12 11.74
C LYS A 84 -16.00 1.37 10.60
N SER A 85 -16.39 2.64 10.44
CA SER A 85 -17.26 3.13 9.37
C SER A 85 -16.52 3.41 8.06
N SER A 86 -15.17 3.38 8.08
CA SER A 86 -14.35 3.63 6.90
C SER A 86 -14.33 2.43 5.96
N ASN A 87 -14.05 2.70 4.68
CA ASN A 87 -13.81 1.63 3.71
C ASN A 87 -12.44 0.97 3.95
N GLU A 88 -12.28 -0.28 3.47
CA GLU A 88 -11.04 -1.03 3.66
C GLU A 88 -9.86 -0.40 2.92
N GLY A 89 -10.09 0.15 1.73
CA GLY A 89 -9.04 0.79 0.94
C GLY A 89 -8.35 1.93 1.70
N PHE A 90 -9.10 2.76 2.43
CA PHE A 90 -8.52 3.78 3.29
C PHE A 90 -7.63 3.18 4.38
N LEU A 91 -8.09 2.12 5.05
CA LEU A 91 -7.34 1.48 6.13
C LEU A 91 -6.04 0.84 5.62
N PHE A 92 -6.07 0.23 4.43
CA PHE A 92 -4.87 -0.30 3.79
C PHE A 92 -3.89 0.81 3.42
N LEU A 93 -4.36 1.92 2.84
CA LEU A 93 -3.48 3.04 2.52
C LEU A 93 -2.86 3.67 3.76
N LEU A 94 -3.63 3.87 4.82
CA LEU A 94 -3.12 4.34 6.11
C LEU A 94 -2.04 3.40 6.65
N PHE A 95 -2.28 2.08 6.58
CA PHE A 95 -1.32 1.07 6.99
C PHE A 95 -0.03 1.12 6.14
N TYR A 96 -0.16 1.17 4.81
CA TYR A 96 1.01 1.22 3.92
C TYR A 96 1.84 2.47 4.15
N PHE A 97 1.22 3.65 4.19
CA PHE A 97 1.97 4.89 4.42
C PHE A 97 2.63 4.93 5.79
N ALA A 98 1.97 4.45 6.83
CA ALA A 98 2.58 4.33 8.16
C ALA A 98 3.77 3.35 8.15
N LEU A 99 3.65 2.21 7.45
CA LEU A 99 4.70 1.19 7.32
C LEU A 99 5.94 1.74 6.60
N PHE A 100 5.75 2.50 5.53
CA PHE A 100 6.83 3.04 4.71
C PHE A 100 7.50 4.27 5.32
N ILE A 101 6.74 5.16 5.95
CA ILE A 101 7.24 6.46 6.46
C ILE A 101 7.91 6.34 7.83
N SER A 102 7.48 5.37 8.65
CA SER A 102 7.98 5.26 10.01
C SER A 102 9.38 4.64 10.10
N ASP A 103 10.27 5.23 10.90
CA ASP A 103 11.57 4.62 11.25
C ASP A 103 11.41 3.52 12.30
N LEU A 104 10.25 3.41 12.94
CA LEU A 104 9.93 2.35 13.92
C LEU A 104 9.51 1.04 13.25
N THR A 105 9.36 1.02 11.93
CA THR A 105 9.03 -0.16 11.15
C THR A 105 10.28 -0.75 10.49
N PRO A 106 10.30 -2.06 10.17
CA PRO A 106 11.47 -2.68 9.53
C PRO A 106 11.87 -1.99 8.22
N SER A 107 13.17 -2.01 7.91
CA SER A 107 13.68 -1.55 6.61
C SER A 107 13.40 -2.55 5.47
N PHE A 108 13.14 -3.81 5.81
CA PHE A 108 12.75 -4.85 4.85
C PHE A 108 11.45 -5.53 5.29
N PHE A 109 10.49 -5.65 4.38
CA PHE A 109 9.23 -6.35 4.61
C PHE A 109 8.59 -6.85 3.33
N ALA A 110 7.59 -7.72 3.47
CA ALA A 110 6.79 -8.25 2.36
C ALA A 110 5.31 -7.97 2.57
N ILE A 111 4.60 -7.71 1.48
CA ILE A 111 3.14 -7.46 1.46
C ILE A 111 2.52 -8.40 0.44
N ASP A 112 1.58 -9.22 0.88
CA ASP A 112 0.81 -10.07 -0.01
C ASP A 112 -0.45 -9.34 -0.50
N ASN A 113 -0.74 -9.42 -1.79
CA ASN A 113 -1.88 -8.76 -2.44
C ASN A 113 -1.96 -7.25 -2.15
N ILE A 114 -0.93 -6.49 -2.54
CA ILE A 114 -0.80 -5.02 -2.30
C ILE A 114 -2.03 -4.22 -2.80
N ASP A 115 -2.76 -4.74 -3.75
CA ASP A 115 -3.92 -4.15 -4.40
C ASP A 115 -5.26 -4.51 -3.73
N ALA A 116 -5.25 -5.23 -2.60
CA ALA A 116 -6.46 -5.62 -1.90
C ALA A 116 -7.37 -4.41 -1.61
N SER A 117 -8.66 -4.53 -1.98
CA SER A 117 -9.69 -3.50 -1.75
C SER A 117 -9.45 -2.14 -2.43
N LEU A 118 -8.55 -2.07 -3.41
CA LEU A 118 -8.24 -0.84 -4.15
C LEU A 118 -8.75 -0.93 -5.61
N ASN A 119 -9.20 0.21 -6.14
CA ASN A 119 -9.53 0.29 -7.56
C ASN A 119 -8.27 0.38 -8.43
N PRO A 120 -8.33 -0.02 -9.72
CA PRO A 120 -7.14 -0.08 -10.58
C PRO A 120 -6.39 1.25 -10.74
N ARG A 121 -7.10 2.37 -10.80
CA ARG A 121 -6.48 3.70 -10.93
C ARG A 121 -5.67 4.05 -9.68
N LEU A 122 -6.22 3.72 -8.51
CA LEU A 122 -5.55 3.94 -7.24
C LEU A 122 -4.35 3.00 -7.06
N CYS A 123 -4.45 1.74 -7.53
CA CYS A 123 -3.33 0.79 -7.50
C CYS A 123 -2.09 1.34 -8.22
N ARG A 124 -2.26 1.83 -9.45
CA ARG A 124 -1.16 2.43 -10.20
C ARG A 124 -0.50 3.58 -9.44
N ARG A 125 -1.33 4.51 -8.94
CA ARG A 125 -0.83 5.69 -8.22
C ARG A 125 -0.15 5.31 -6.92
N LEU A 126 -0.73 4.36 -6.18
CA LEU A 126 -0.14 3.85 -4.94
C LEU A 126 1.28 3.33 -5.16
N ILE A 127 1.51 2.51 -6.19
CA ILE A 127 2.86 1.97 -6.45
C ILE A 127 3.87 3.09 -6.69
N GLN A 128 3.52 4.11 -7.46
CA GLN A 128 4.39 5.26 -7.69
C GLN A 128 4.76 5.95 -6.37
N GLU A 129 3.78 6.22 -5.51
CA GLU A 129 4.01 6.83 -4.20
C GLU A 129 4.84 5.94 -3.27
N LEU A 130 4.58 4.62 -3.27
CA LEU A 130 5.35 3.68 -2.43
C LEU A 130 6.80 3.54 -2.89
N VAL A 131 7.08 3.59 -4.18
CA VAL A 131 8.46 3.63 -4.71
C VAL A 131 9.20 4.87 -4.22
N GLU A 132 8.59 6.06 -4.31
CA GLU A 132 9.18 7.29 -3.79
C GLU A 132 9.45 7.20 -2.28
N LEU A 133 8.49 6.69 -1.51
CA LEU A 133 8.64 6.53 -0.07
C LEU A 133 9.70 5.49 0.30
N ALA A 134 9.78 4.38 -0.44
CA ALA A 134 10.80 3.36 -0.21
C ALA A 134 12.22 3.95 -0.37
N LYS A 135 12.45 4.70 -1.44
CA LYS A 135 13.72 5.41 -1.68
C LYS A 135 14.01 6.45 -0.59
N LYS A 136 13.02 7.27 -0.26
CA LYS A 136 13.16 8.36 0.73
C LYS A 136 13.47 7.84 2.13
N HIS A 137 12.89 6.70 2.52
CA HIS A 137 12.99 6.15 3.88
C HIS A 137 13.84 4.88 3.97
N ASP A 138 14.64 4.60 2.93
CA ASP A 138 15.55 3.44 2.86
C ASP A 138 14.84 2.11 3.19
N LYS A 139 13.70 1.88 2.51
CA LYS A 139 12.91 0.65 2.66
C LYS A 139 13.08 -0.26 1.46
N GLN A 140 13.31 -1.54 1.70
CA GLN A 140 13.27 -2.59 0.70
C GLN A 140 11.99 -3.40 0.85
N VAL A 141 11.22 -3.56 -0.23
CA VAL A 141 9.89 -4.16 -0.17
C VAL A 141 9.70 -5.21 -1.25
N ILE A 142 9.12 -6.34 -0.88
CA ILE A 142 8.60 -7.34 -1.81
C ILE A 142 7.09 -7.35 -1.67
N PHE A 143 6.37 -7.24 -2.78
CA PHE A 143 4.92 -7.41 -2.76
C PHE A 143 4.43 -8.32 -3.89
N THR A 144 3.29 -8.96 -3.67
CA THR A 144 2.61 -9.77 -4.67
C THR A 144 1.35 -9.07 -5.16
N THR A 145 0.97 -9.37 -6.39
CA THR A 145 -0.28 -8.89 -6.98
C THR A 145 -0.74 -9.80 -8.11
N HIS A 146 -2.04 -9.82 -8.36
CA HIS A 146 -2.66 -10.38 -9.56
C HIS A 146 -3.33 -9.29 -10.42
N ASN A 147 -3.25 -8.03 -9.98
CA ASN A 147 -3.89 -6.90 -10.64
C ASN A 147 -2.92 -6.25 -11.65
N PRO A 148 -3.22 -6.29 -12.97
CA PRO A 148 -2.35 -5.71 -13.98
C PRO A 148 -2.13 -4.20 -13.79
N ALA A 149 -3.07 -3.47 -13.19
CA ALA A 149 -2.93 -2.03 -12.97
C ALA A 149 -1.77 -1.66 -12.03
N VAL A 150 -1.37 -2.57 -11.13
CA VAL A 150 -0.19 -2.41 -10.26
C VAL A 150 1.08 -2.32 -11.10
N LEU A 151 1.18 -3.12 -12.17
CA LEU A 151 2.34 -3.17 -13.05
C LEU A 151 2.60 -1.84 -13.77
N ASP A 152 1.54 -1.11 -14.11
CA ASP A 152 1.65 0.21 -14.75
C ASP A 152 2.16 1.32 -13.81
N GLY A 153 2.27 1.03 -12.53
CA GLY A 153 2.90 1.89 -11.53
C GLY A 153 4.42 1.73 -11.44
N LEU A 154 4.97 0.65 -12.00
CA LEU A 154 6.40 0.37 -11.98
C LEU A 154 7.13 1.03 -13.16
N ASP A 155 8.37 1.44 -12.89
CA ASP A 155 9.34 1.84 -13.92
C ASP A 155 10.47 0.81 -13.97
N LEU A 156 10.49 -0.05 -14.99
CA LEU A 156 11.52 -1.09 -15.15
C LEU A 156 12.84 -0.57 -15.74
N ASP A 157 12.94 0.71 -16.12
CA ASP A 157 14.20 1.37 -16.45
C ASP A 157 14.97 1.73 -15.16
N ASP A 158 14.29 1.83 -14.04
CA ASP A 158 14.87 2.02 -12.72
C ASP A 158 15.34 0.67 -12.15
N GLU A 159 16.64 0.47 -12.00
CA GLU A 159 17.21 -0.80 -11.52
C GLU A 159 16.81 -1.18 -10.08
N GLU A 160 16.32 -0.23 -9.30
CA GLU A 160 15.78 -0.49 -7.96
C GLU A 160 14.38 -1.09 -8.00
N GLN A 161 13.68 -1.01 -9.16
CA GLN A 161 12.37 -1.61 -9.37
C GLN A 161 12.47 -2.89 -10.20
N ARG A 162 11.98 -3.98 -9.66
CA ARG A 162 12.11 -5.29 -10.29
C ARG A 162 10.79 -6.04 -10.30
N LEU A 163 10.46 -6.57 -11.46
CA LEU A 163 9.28 -7.43 -11.65
C LEU A 163 9.73 -8.87 -11.83
N PHE A 164 9.12 -9.79 -11.10
CA PHE A 164 9.32 -11.21 -11.23
C PHE A 164 8.00 -11.93 -11.49
N VAL A 165 8.03 -12.92 -12.39
CA VAL A 165 6.91 -13.84 -12.59
C VAL A 165 7.28 -15.18 -11.96
N ILE A 166 6.37 -15.68 -11.12
CA ILE A 166 6.45 -17.00 -10.49
C ILE A 166 5.60 -17.97 -11.31
N TYR A 167 6.16 -19.09 -11.70
CA TYR A 167 5.48 -20.09 -12.52
C TYR A 167 5.94 -21.51 -12.20
N ARG A 168 5.15 -22.52 -12.58
CA ARG A 168 5.56 -23.92 -12.56
C ARG A 168 6.06 -24.35 -13.92
N ASN A 169 7.23 -25.02 -13.94
CA ASN A 169 7.76 -25.65 -15.15
C ASN A 169 7.04 -26.98 -15.44
N GLN A 170 7.41 -27.64 -16.55
CA GLN A 170 6.83 -28.93 -16.96
C GLN A 170 7.07 -30.06 -15.96
N LEU A 171 8.13 -29.96 -15.13
CA LEU A 171 8.45 -30.90 -14.06
C LEU A 171 7.75 -30.61 -12.74
N GLY A 172 6.86 -29.61 -12.70
CA GLY A 172 6.13 -29.18 -11.51
C GLY A 172 6.94 -28.31 -10.53
N HIS A 173 8.19 -27.95 -10.86
CA HIS A 173 9.01 -27.11 -10.00
C HIS A 173 8.60 -25.64 -10.12
N THR A 174 8.55 -24.94 -8.99
CA THR A 174 8.37 -23.48 -8.94
C THR A 174 9.63 -22.79 -9.42
N LYS A 175 9.48 -21.86 -10.34
CA LYS A 175 10.53 -21.01 -10.91
C LYS A 175 10.14 -19.55 -10.81
N ALA A 176 11.16 -18.69 -10.68
CA ALA A 176 11.03 -17.23 -10.77
C ALA A 176 11.80 -16.74 -11.98
N ARG A 177 11.24 -15.80 -12.71
CA ARG A 177 11.90 -15.15 -13.86
C ARG A 177 11.75 -13.64 -13.73
N ARG A 178 12.86 -12.91 -13.78
CA ARG A 178 12.86 -11.44 -13.87
C ARG A 178 12.31 -11.03 -15.24
N ILE A 179 11.42 -10.05 -15.23
CA ILE A 179 10.89 -9.40 -16.40
C ILE A 179 11.67 -8.11 -16.61
N LEU A 180 12.20 -7.91 -17.78
CA LEU A 180 12.80 -6.67 -18.24
C LEU A 180 11.73 -5.86 -18.98
N LYS A 181 11.94 -4.56 -19.15
CA LYS A 181 11.06 -3.72 -19.95
C LYS A 181 11.00 -4.28 -21.39
N PRO A 182 9.79 -4.53 -21.93
CA PRO A 182 9.67 -4.98 -23.31
C PRO A 182 10.19 -3.88 -24.24
N GLU A 183 11.06 -4.25 -25.18
CA GLU A 183 11.49 -3.34 -26.23
C GLU A 183 10.31 -3.07 -27.18
N PRO A 184 10.02 -1.79 -27.53
CA PRO A 184 9.02 -1.50 -28.51
C PRO A 184 9.44 -2.05 -29.90
N LEU A 185 8.50 -2.65 -30.61
CA LEU A 185 8.73 -3.00 -32.01
C LEU A 185 8.91 -1.73 -32.85
N GLU A 186 9.76 -1.79 -33.89
CA GLU A 186 10.02 -0.64 -34.78
C GLU A 186 8.71 0.01 -35.24
N GLY A 187 8.53 1.32 -34.97
CA GLY A 187 7.36 2.08 -35.37
C GLY A 187 6.10 1.88 -34.49
N GLN A 188 6.20 1.18 -33.37
CA GLN A 188 5.09 1.02 -32.43
C GLN A 188 5.37 1.73 -31.09
N GLU A 189 4.31 2.22 -30.44
CA GLU A 189 4.41 2.73 -29.07
C GLU A 189 4.75 1.60 -28.08
N PRO A 190 5.48 1.90 -26.98
CA PRO A 190 5.76 0.91 -25.95
C PRO A 190 4.47 0.33 -25.37
N VAL A 191 4.37 -0.99 -25.35
CA VAL A 191 3.23 -1.70 -24.74
C VAL A 191 3.30 -1.56 -23.24
N LYS A 192 2.19 -1.17 -22.59
CA LYS A 192 2.09 -1.10 -21.14
C LYS A 192 2.32 -2.46 -20.51
N LEU A 193 2.89 -2.50 -19.32
CA LEU A 193 3.13 -3.76 -18.59
C LEU A 193 1.83 -4.51 -18.28
N SER A 194 0.75 -3.78 -17.94
CA SER A 194 -0.59 -4.36 -17.75
C SER A 194 -1.09 -5.07 -19.01
N GLU A 195 -0.90 -4.47 -20.16
CA GLU A 195 -1.31 -5.04 -21.44
C GLU A 195 -0.45 -6.25 -21.84
N ALA A 196 0.88 -6.15 -21.65
CA ALA A 196 1.78 -7.27 -21.87
C ALA A 196 1.44 -8.47 -20.97
N PHE A 197 1.01 -8.22 -19.73
CA PHE A 197 0.53 -9.24 -18.81
C PHE A 197 -0.78 -9.88 -19.31
N LEU A 198 -1.80 -9.07 -19.63
CA LEU A 198 -3.09 -9.55 -20.10
C LEU A 198 -3.02 -10.33 -21.42
N ARG A 199 -2.08 -9.97 -22.29
CA ARG A 199 -1.80 -10.70 -23.54
C ARG A 199 -0.92 -11.95 -23.33
N GLY A 200 -0.47 -12.22 -22.09
CA GLY A 200 0.37 -13.37 -21.76
C GLY A 200 1.85 -13.25 -22.17
N TYR A 201 2.30 -12.08 -22.66
CA TYR A 201 3.67 -11.88 -23.15
C TYR A 201 4.72 -12.02 -22.05
N ILE A 202 4.40 -11.57 -20.84
CA ILE A 202 5.31 -11.67 -19.70
C ILE A 202 5.06 -12.90 -18.84
N GLY A 203 4.03 -13.69 -19.11
CA GLY A 203 3.63 -14.86 -18.33
C GLY A 203 2.83 -14.48 -17.07
N GLY A 204 2.67 -15.47 -16.17
CA GLY A 204 1.91 -15.26 -14.92
C GLY A 204 0.41 -15.57 -15.03
N LEU A 205 -0.11 -15.76 -16.23
CA LEU A 205 -1.48 -16.23 -16.46
C LEU A 205 -1.56 -17.76 -16.46
N PRO A 206 -2.66 -18.34 -15.99
CA PRO A 206 -2.92 -19.77 -16.15
C PRO A 206 -2.94 -20.16 -17.62
N LYS A 207 -2.39 -21.35 -17.95
CA LYS A 207 -2.24 -21.79 -19.34
C LYS A 207 -3.51 -22.29 -20.03
N ASN A 208 -4.61 -22.40 -19.29
CA ASN A 208 -5.87 -23.04 -19.75
C ASN A 208 -7.06 -22.09 -19.72
N PHE A 209 -6.89 -20.87 -20.19
CA PHE A 209 -8.00 -19.95 -20.47
C PHE A 209 -8.05 -19.65 -21.96
#